data_69e2d30f221cdac747f046d1952a7bfb
#
_entry.id   69e2d30f221cdac747f046d1952a7bfb
#
_cell.length_a   1.000
_cell.length_b   1.000
_cell.length_c   1.000
_cell.angle_alpha   90.00
_cell.angle_beta   90.00
_cell.angle_gamma   90.00
#
_symmetry.space_group_name_H-M   'P 1'
#
loop_
_entity.id
_entity.type
_entity.pdbx_description
1 polymer ?
#
loop_
_entity_poly.entity_id
_entity_poly.type
_entity_poly.pdbx_seq_one_letter_code
_entity_poly.pdbx_strand_id
1 'polypeptide(L)'
;IHNGYLYFSSELVIYRQKLTPFKLIPEGKPEIILVDRGPIRWHNAKSLAFDKKGNMYVTFSGMTNVCENWNTVPENQTQGVKGYFPCPELRGLAGIWRFDENKLNQIQTDGELYATGIRSMVAMSWNHQTNSLFGLNHGRDYLHGHDSANYSPWQNAVLPAEEFMEIALHDNFAWPYSYYDPFKNKRMQAPEYGGDGVKETQKYKNPILALPAHWAPNDLLFYTGDQFPERYKNGAFVALHGSTNRAPYPQA
;
A
#
# COMPACT_ATOMS: atom_id res chain seq x y z
N ILE A 1 -1.44 9.28 -16.78
CA ILE A 1 -0.83 10.26 -17.71
C ILE A 1 -0.41 11.49 -16.89
N HIS A 2 0.83 11.96 -17.10
CA HIS A 2 1.37 13.14 -16.43
C HIS A 2 2.30 13.90 -17.39
N ASN A 3 2.16 15.22 -17.49
CA ASN A 3 3.00 16.13 -18.31
C ASN A 3 3.23 15.64 -19.75
N GLY A 4 2.20 15.07 -20.40
CA GLY A 4 2.27 14.57 -21.78
C GLY A 4 2.97 13.24 -21.95
N TYR A 5 3.21 12.51 -20.87
CA TYR A 5 3.73 11.14 -20.87
C TYR A 5 2.73 10.15 -20.27
N LEU A 6 2.70 8.94 -20.83
CA LEU A 6 2.13 7.76 -20.22
C LEU A 6 3.20 7.10 -19.34
N TYR A 7 2.93 6.93 -18.06
CA TYR A 7 3.77 6.17 -17.14
C TYR A 7 3.18 4.78 -16.92
N PHE A 8 4.03 3.77 -16.91
CA PHE A 8 3.66 2.38 -16.68
C PHE A 8 4.83 1.61 -16.07
N SER A 9 4.54 0.51 -15.40
CA SER A 9 5.57 -0.31 -14.78
C SER A 9 5.45 -1.78 -15.17
N SER A 10 6.59 -2.45 -15.23
CA SER A 10 6.74 -3.87 -14.97
C SER A 10 6.95 -4.08 -13.47
N GLU A 11 7.21 -5.33 -13.05
CA GLU A 11 7.51 -5.64 -11.64
C GLU A 11 8.70 -4.87 -11.08
N LEU A 12 9.72 -4.62 -11.89
CA LEU A 12 10.98 -4.04 -11.46
C LEU A 12 11.35 -2.72 -12.14
N VAL A 13 10.62 -2.30 -13.17
CA VAL A 13 11.01 -1.11 -13.94
C VAL A 13 9.81 -0.20 -14.17
N ILE A 14 10.02 1.09 -13.92
CA ILE A 14 9.05 2.13 -14.27
C ILE A 14 9.54 2.81 -15.55
N TYR A 15 8.63 2.91 -16.49
CA TYR A 15 8.83 3.53 -17.79
C TYR A 15 7.94 4.76 -17.96
N ARG A 16 8.34 5.66 -18.84
CA ARG A 16 7.44 6.65 -19.42
C ARG A 16 7.55 6.63 -20.94
N GLN A 17 6.44 6.86 -21.60
CA GLN A 17 6.33 7.00 -23.06
C GLN A 17 5.74 8.37 -23.38
N LYS A 18 6.46 9.18 -24.18
CA LYS A 18 5.92 10.46 -24.63
C LYS A 18 4.70 10.24 -25.51
N LEU A 19 3.60 10.90 -25.19
CA LEU A 19 2.39 10.85 -26.00
C LEU A 19 2.52 11.78 -27.21
N THR A 20 2.10 11.26 -28.37
CA THR A 20 2.05 12.03 -29.61
C THR A 20 0.63 12.54 -29.80
N PRO A 21 0.38 13.86 -29.85
CA PRO A 21 -0.96 14.39 -30.05
C PRO A 21 -1.67 13.77 -31.24
N PHE A 22 -2.94 13.42 -31.06
CA PHE A 22 -3.81 12.81 -32.10
C PHE A 22 -3.36 11.45 -32.66
N LYS A 23 -2.41 10.76 -32.00
CA LYS A 23 -2.01 9.39 -32.35
C LYS A 23 -2.36 8.41 -31.24
N LEU A 24 -2.99 7.28 -31.59
CA LEU A 24 -3.26 6.18 -30.65
C LEU A 24 -1.99 5.42 -30.27
N ILE A 25 -1.03 5.33 -31.20
CA ILE A 25 0.27 4.69 -30.96
C ILE A 25 1.31 5.80 -30.81
N PRO A 26 1.91 5.95 -29.62
CA PRO A 26 2.99 6.92 -29.41
C PRO A 26 4.21 6.60 -30.27
N GLU A 27 4.92 7.64 -30.67
CA GLU A 27 6.17 7.50 -31.42
C GLU A 27 7.39 7.39 -30.49
N GLY A 28 8.43 6.73 -30.98
CA GLY A 28 9.66 6.53 -30.21
C GLY A 28 9.63 5.34 -29.26
N LYS A 29 10.65 5.23 -28.44
CA LYS A 29 10.79 4.16 -27.43
C LYS A 29 10.47 4.70 -26.04
N PRO A 30 9.94 3.84 -25.14
CA PRO A 30 9.82 4.19 -23.73
C PRO A 30 11.17 4.53 -23.12
N GLU A 31 11.16 5.50 -22.21
CA GLU A 31 12.31 5.88 -21.39
C GLU A 31 12.21 5.19 -20.02
N ILE A 32 13.34 4.72 -19.51
CA ILE A 32 13.41 4.16 -18.16
C ILE A 32 13.52 5.30 -17.15
N ILE A 33 12.58 5.37 -16.21
CA ILE A 33 12.59 6.36 -15.12
C ILE A 33 13.26 5.77 -13.88
N LEU A 34 12.87 4.54 -13.49
CA LEU A 34 13.33 3.91 -12.26
C LEU A 34 13.52 2.41 -12.47
N VAL A 35 14.63 1.88 -11.97
CA VAL A 35 14.90 0.44 -11.89
C VAL A 35 14.91 0.01 -10.42
N ASP A 36 13.98 -0.85 -10.05
CA ASP A 36 13.99 -1.55 -8.78
C ASP A 36 14.95 -2.75 -8.87
N ARG A 37 16.03 -2.70 -8.13
CA ARG A 37 17.06 -3.77 -8.07
C ARG A 37 16.78 -4.79 -6.96
N GLY A 38 15.64 -4.66 -6.29
CA GLY A 38 15.23 -5.60 -5.25
C GLY A 38 14.72 -6.93 -5.83
N PRO A 39 14.44 -7.91 -4.96
CA PRO A 39 13.87 -9.18 -5.37
C PRO A 39 12.43 -9.00 -5.90
N ILE A 40 12.00 -9.92 -6.75
CA ILE A 40 10.59 -10.02 -7.14
C ILE A 40 9.78 -10.41 -5.89
N ARG A 41 8.61 -9.78 -5.71
CA ARG A 41 7.73 -9.91 -4.53
C ARG A 41 6.35 -10.38 -4.97
N TRP A 42 5.55 -10.85 -4.05
CA TRP A 42 4.14 -11.16 -4.33
C TRP A 42 3.33 -9.92 -4.70
N HIS A 43 3.67 -8.78 -4.10
CA HIS A 43 3.03 -7.49 -4.38
C HIS A 43 4.03 -6.60 -5.15
N ASN A 44 4.17 -6.84 -6.45
CA ASN A 44 5.12 -6.10 -7.28
C ASN A 44 4.55 -4.81 -7.90
N ALA A 45 3.25 -4.56 -7.77
CA ALA A 45 2.63 -3.34 -8.28
C ALA A 45 3.35 -2.10 -7.74
N LYS A 46 3.69 -1.19 -8.65
CA LYS A 46 4.30 0.10 -8.34
C LYS A 46 3.30 1.20 -8.64
N SER A 47 2.58 1.62 -7.61
CA SER A 47 1.69 2.77 -7.72
C SER A 47 2.50 4.04 -7.84
N LEU A 48 2.00 4.95 -8.65
CA LEU A 48 2.66 6.22 -8.98
C LEU A 48 1.72 7.38 -8.66
N ALA A 49 2.25 8.39 -7.99
CA ALA A 49 1.59 9.69 -7.86
C ALA A 49 2.58 10.81 -8.15
N PHE A 50 2.07 11.95 -8.59
CA PHE A 50 2.88 13.11 -8.96
C PHE A 50 2.33 14.36 -8.29
N ASP A 51 3.20 15.17 -7.71
CA ASP A 51 2.84 16.50 -7.23
C ASP A 51 3.08 17.57 -8.33
N LYS A 52 2.85 18.84 -8.00
CA LYS A 52 3.15 19.95 -8.91
C LYS A 52 4.57 20.53 -8.72
N LYS A 53 5.42 19.87 -7.94
CA LYS A 53 6.77 20.37 -7.60
C LYS A 53 7.88 19.56 -8.28
N GLY A 54 7.51 18.66 -9.20
CA GLY A 54 8.47 17.80 -9.91
C GLY A 54 8.81 16.51 -9.17
N ASN A 55 7.98 16.08 -8.23
CA ASN A 55 8.20 14.83 -7.51
C ASN A 55 7.28 13.72 -8.00
N MET A 56 7.86 12.54 -8.12
CA MET A 56 7.19 11.27 -8.35
C MET A 56 7.25 10.42 -7.07
N TYR A 57 6.11 9.93 -6.61
CA TYR A 57 5.98 9.04 -5.46
C TYR A 57 5.77 7.62 -5.96
N VAL A 58 6.51 6.66 -5.40
CA VAL A 58 6.50 5.26 -5.84
C VAL A 58 6.39 4.34 -4.63
N THR A 59 5.50 3.34 -4.73
CA THR A 59 5.36 2.31 -3.69
C THR A 59 6.36 1.18 -3.87
N PHE A 60 6.92 0.72 -2.76
CA PHE A 60 7.71 -0.50 -2.66
C PHE A 60 7.08 -1.37 -1.58
N SER A 61 6.29 -2.35 -1.99
CA SER A 61 5.57 -3.23 -1.05
C SER A 61 6.51 -4.13 -0.26
N GLY A 62 6.03 -4.62 0.90
CA GLY A 62 6.71 -5.67 1.65
C GLY A 62 6.80 -6.98 0.86
N MET A 63 7.77 -7.82 1.21
CA MET A 63 7.95 -9.14 0.59
C MET A 63 6.95 -10.15 1.13
N THR A 64 6.63 -10.03 2.41
CA THR A 64 5.85 -11.01 3.16
C THR A 64 4.56 -10.41 3.69
N ASN A 65 3.72 -11.23 4.29
CA ASN A 65 2.46 -10.77 4.87
C ASN A 65 2.67 -9.91 6.13
N VAL A 66 3.57 -10.32 7.02
CA VAL A 66 3.79 -9.68 8.33
C VAL A 66 5.26 -9.69 8.77
N CYS A 67 6.20 -9.74 7.82
CA CYS A 67 7.64 -9.86 8.09
C CYS A 67 7.95 -11.10 8.96
N GLU A 68 7.26 -12.20 8.64
CA GLU A 68 7.28 -13.43 9.41
C GLU A 68 8.60 -14.19 9.32
N ASN A 69 9.00 -14.77 10.42
CA ASN A 69 10.13 -15.67 10.53
C ASN A 69 9.63 -17.12 10.65
N TRP A 70 9.56 -17.80 9.52
CA TRP A 70 9.09 -19.19 9.44
C TRP A 70 9.95 -20.19 10.17
N ASN A 71 11.20 -19.85 10.52
CA ASN A 71 12.06 -20.71 11.34
C ASN A 71 11.59 -20.83 12.79
N THR A 72 10.55 -20.06 13.20
CA THR A 72 10.01 -20.10 14.57
C THR A 72 8.91 -21.13 14.78
N VAL A 73 8.45 -21.78 13.71
CA VAL A 73 7.42 -22.82 13.75
C VAL A 73 7.89 -24.10 13.04
N PRO A 74 7.37 -25.27 13.43
CA PRO A 74 7.64 -26.53 12.72
C PRO A 74 7.15 -26.46 11.27
N GLU A 75 7.76 -27.29 10.42
CA GLU A 75 7.36 -27.45 9.03
C GLU A 75 5.86 -27.78 8.93
N ASN A 76 5.18 -27.16 7.96
CA ASN A 76 3.72 -27.27 7.73
C ASN A 76 2.81 -26.69 8.83
N GLN A 77 3.34 -25.90 9.75
CA GLN A 77 2.54 -25.14 10.71
C GLN A 77 2.58 -23.65 10.38
N THR A 78 1.50 -22.94 10.73
CA THR A 78 1.40 -21.47 10.62
C THR A 78 1.10 -20.81 11.97
N GLN A 79 0.60 -21.59 12.92
CA GLN A 79 0.25 -21.11 14.26
C GLN A 79 1.48 -20.72 15.07
N GLY A 80 1.41 -19.55 15.72
CA GLY A 80 2.47 -19.07 16.61
C GLY A 80 3.71 -18.56 15.90
N VAL A 81 3.66 -18.33 14.59
CA VAL A 81 4.77 -17.74 13.85
C VAL A 81 5.14 -16.38 14.46
N LYS A 82 6.43 -16.09 14.58
CA LYS A 82 6.97 -14.81 15.07
C LYS A 82 7.44 -13.96 13.93
N GLY A 83 7.34 -12.65 14.08
CA GLY A 83 7.94 -11.69 13.15
C GLY A 83 9.41 -11.42 13.48
N TYR A 84 10.18 -11.00 12.47
CA TYR A 84 11.53 -10.46 12.70
C TYR A 84 11.45 -9.11 13.43
N PHE A 85 12.28 -8.95 14.46
CA PHE A 85 12.39 -7.67 15.17
C PHE A 85 13.87 -7.28 15.36
N PRO A 86 14.31 -6.14 14.79
CA PRO A 86 13.58 -5.28 13.84
C PRO A 86 13.32 -5.99 12.50
N CYS A 87 12.21 -5.64 11.85
CA CYS A 87 11.87 -6.19 10.53
C CYS A 87 12.88 -5.72 9.48
N PRO A 88 13.58 -6.64 8.78
CA PRO A 88 14.58 -6.26 7.77
C PRO A 88 13.95 -5.62 6.52
N GLU A 89 12.70 -5.94 6.20
CA GLU A 89 12.02 -5.40 5.02
C GLU A 89 11.84 -3.87 5.11
N LEU A 90 11.68 -3.30 6.30
CA LEU A 90 11.53 -1.87 6.49
C LEU A 90 12.75 -1.03 6.10
N ARG A 91 13.89 -1.66 5.80
CA ARG A 91 15.10 -0.94 5.35
C ARG A 91 14.99 -0.43 3.91
N GLY A 92 14.17 -1.08 3.09
CA GLY A 92 14.05 -0.73 1.67
C GLY A 92 12.68 -1.03 1.05
N LEU A 93 11.75 -1.59 1.83
CA LEU A 93 10.43 -2.03 1.38
C LEU A 93 9.35 -1.51 2.33
N ALA A 94 8.11 -1.91 2.06
CA ALA A 94 6.95 -1.57 2.88
C ALA A 94 6.78 -0.07 3.12
N GLY A 95 6.91 0.72 2.03
CA GLY A 95 6.82 2.17 2.11
C GLY A 95 6.68 2.86 0.76
N ILE A 96 6.82 4.16 0.81
CA ILE A 96 6.75 5.06 -0.34
C ILE A 96 8.06 5.84 -0.43
N TRP A 97 8.61 5.94 -1.63
CA TRP A 97 9.78 6.76 -1.93
C TRP A 97 9.42 7.91 -2.85
N ARG A 98 10.07 9.04 -2.65
CA ARG A 98 9.96 10.24 -3.47
C ARG A 98 11.18 10.37 -4.37
N PHE A 99 10.95 10.58 -5.66
CA PHE A 99 11.96 10.71 -6.72
C PHE A 99 11.77 12.00 -7.51
N ASP A 100 12.80 12.44 -8.23
CA ASP A 100 12.66 13.48 -9.27
C ASP A 100 11.94 12.88 -10.49
N GLU A 101 10.81 13.46 -10.89
CA GLU A 101 10.01 12.99 -12.03
C GLU A 101 10.72 13.16 -13.39
N ASN A 102 11.74 14.00 -13.47
CA ASN A 102 12.45 14.31 -14.71
C ASN A 102 13.76 13.53 -14.87
N LYS A 103 14.32 12.97 -13.79
CA LYS A 103 15.57 12.22 -13.82
C LYS A 103 15.31 10.81 -14.35
N LEU A 104 16.04 10.42 -15.41
CA LEU A 104 15.99 9.08 -15.99
C LEU A 104 16.95 8.12 -15.29
N ASN A 105 16.69 6.81 -15.43
CA ASN A 105 17.54 5.70 -14.96
C ASN A 105 17.86 5.76 -13.46
N GLN A 106 16.92 6.23 -12.64
CA GLN A 106 17.06 6.24 -11.19
C GLN A 106 17.06 4.81 -10.63
N ILE A 107 17.64 4.63 -9.47
CA ILE A 107 17.50 3.45 -8.62
C ILE A 107 16.93 3.88 -7.28
N GLN A 108 16.51 2.93 -6.43
CA GLN A 108 15.84 3.26 -5.16
C GLN A 108 16.64 4.21 -4.28
N THR A 109 17.98 4.08 -4.25
CA THR A 109 18.87 4.95 -3.45
C THR A 109 19.01 6.38 -4.00
N ASP A 110 18.48 6.67 -5.19
CA ASP A 110 18.34 8.06 -5.69
C ASP A 110 17.13 8.78 -5.12
N GLY A 111 16.19 8.02 -4.53
CA GLY A 111 14.99 8.54 -3.90
C GLY A 111 15.14 8.73 -2.40
N GLU A 112 14.19 9.43 -1.82
CA GLU A 112 14.03 9.62 -0.38
C GLU A 112 12.89 8.75 0.14
N LEU A 113 13.12 8.04 1.28
CA LEU A 113 12.04 7.34 1.97
C LEU A 113 11.05 8.36 2.53
N TYR A 114 9.87 8.42 1.91
CA TYR A 114 8.84 9.39 2.24
C TYR A 114 7.94 8.93 3.39
N ALA A 115 7.49 7.68 3.35
CA ALA A 115 6.69 7.06 4.42
C ALA A 115 6.99 5.57 4.53
N THR A 116 6.78 4.98 5.70
CA THR A 116 7.08 3.57 6.00
C THR A 116 5.94 2.87 6.74
N GLY A 117 6.07 1.56 6.95
CA GLY A 117 5.07 0.79 7.67
C GLY A 117 3.80 0.52 6.86
N ILE A 118 3.93 0.41 5.54
CA ILE A 118 2.86 0.18 4.57
C ILE A 118 3.11 -1.18 3.90
N ARG A 119 2.25 -2.19 4.18
CA ARG A 119 2.42 -3.54 3.65
C ARG A 119 2.41 -3.59 2.13
N SER A 120 1.33 -3.11 1.53
CA SER A 120 1.13 -3.05 0.09
C SER A 120 0.12 -1.96 -0.25
N MET A 121 0.46 -1.11 -1.21
CA MET A 121 -0.40 -0.02 -1.64
C MET A 121 -0.44 0.01 -3.16
N VAL A 122 -1.60 -0.36 -3.72
CA VAL A 122 -1.86 -0.28 -5.16
C VAL A 122 -2.59 1.01 -5.51
N ALA A 123 -3.51 1.44 -4.66
CA ALA A 123 -4.27 2.68 -4.82
C ALA A 123 -3.54 3.86 -4.18
N MET A 124 -2.99 4.77 -4.98
CA MET A 124 -2.29 5.97 -4.51
C MET A 124 -2.53 7.13 -5.47
N SER A 125 -2.82 8.31 -4.93
CA SER A 125 -3.10 9.52 -5.71
C SER A 125 -2.68 10.79 -4.97
N TRP A 126 -2.16 11.77 -5.70
CA TRP A 126 -1.94 13.12 -5.18
C TRP A 126 -3.23 13.95 -5.31
N ASN A 127 -3.73 14.44 -4.19
CA ASN A 127 -4.85 15.39 -4.21
C ASN A 127 -4.31 16.80 -4.46
N HIS A 128 -4.52 17.31 -5.66
CA HIS A 128 -4.02 18.64 -6.06
C HIS A 128 -4.74 19.80 -5.39
N GLN A 129 -5.89 19.59 -4.76
CA GLN A 129 -6.64 20.63 -4.05
C GLN A 129 -6.12 20.83 -2.63
N THR A 130 -5.87 19.72 -1.92
CA THR A 130 -5.31 19.76 -0.57
C THR A 130 -3.79 19.79 -0.58
N ASN A 131 -3.17 19.54 -1.75
CA ASN A 131 -1.73 19.40 -1.95
C ASN A 131 -1.12 18.34 -1.03
N SER A 132 -1.79 17.17 -0.95
CA SER A 132 -1.42 16.05 -0.09
C SER A 132 -1.43 14.73 -0.87
N LEU A 133 -0.58 13.79 -0.44
CA LEU A 133 -0.56 12.42 -0.93
C LEU A 133 -1.57 11.58 -0.17
N PHE A 134 -2.35 10.77 -0.89
CA PHE A 134 -3.27 9.80 -0.31
C PHE A 134 -3.05 8.41 -0.90
N GLY A 135 -3.40 7.39 -0.12
CA GLY A 135 -3.36 6.02 -0.59
C GLY A 135 -4.15 5.07 0.29
N LEU A 136 -4.38 3.87 -0.22
CA LEU A 136 -5.04 2.80 0.49
C LEU A 136 -4.09 1.62 0.65
N ASN A 137 -3.82 1.26 1.91
CA ASN A 137 -2.98 0.12 2.25
C ASN A 137 -3.84 -1.14 2.34
N HIS A 138 -3.41 -2.21 1.65
CA HIS A 138 -3.98 -3.54 1.83
C HIS A 138 -3.60 -4.08 3.20
N GLY A 139 -4.59 -4.40 4.01
CA GLY A 139 -4.41 -5.02 5.31
C GLY A 139 -3.68 -6.37 5.21
N ARG A 140 -3.15 -6.83 6.34
CA ARG A 140 -2.55 -8.15 6.44
C ARG A 140 -3.60 -9.26 6.33
N ASP A 141 -3.17 -10.46 5.99
CA ASP A 141 -4.00 -11.66 5.94
C ASP A 141 -3.71 -12.61 7.12
N TYR A 142 -4.54 -13.66 7.28
CA TYR A 142 -4.30 -14.85 8.12
C TYR A 142 -4.15 -14.59 9.62
N LEU A 143 -4.95 -13.69 10.22
CA LEU A 143 -4.97 -13.50 11.68
C LEU A 143 -5.29 -14.82 12.41
N HIS A 144 -6.39 -15.49 12.03
CA HIS A 144 -6.74 -16.82 12.58
C HIS A 144 -5.72 -17.90 12.22
N GLY A 145 -5.19 -17.86 10.97
CA GLY A 145 -4.18 -18.81 10.52
C GLY A 145 -2.86 -18.73 11.31
N HIS A 146 -2.51 -17.58 11.83
CA HIS A 146 -1.29 -17.39 12.64
C HIS A 146 -1.54 -17.50 14.15
N ASP A 147 -2.75 -17.18 14.61
CA ASP A 147 -3.11 -17.20 16.03
C ASP A 147 -4.60 -17.53 16.23
N SER A 148 -4.93 -18.81 16.14
CA SER A 148 -6.30 -19.30 16.32
C SER A 148 -6.79 -19.23 17.78
N ALA A 149 -5.89 -19.05 18.74
CA ALA A 149 -6.25 -18.91 20.15
C ALA A 149 -6.92 -17.56 20.44
N ASN A 150 -6.48 -16.50 19.75
CA ASN A 150 -6.95 -15.14 19.99
C ASN A 150 -7.87 -14.60 18.88
N TYR A 151 -7.88 -15.22 17.68
CA TYR A 151 -8.67 -14.76 16.53
C TYR A 151 -9.54 -15.87 15.97
N SER A 152 -10.84 -15.66 15.94
CA SER A 152 -11.81 -16.55 15.29
C SER A 152 -11.75 -16.45 13.76
N PRO A 153 -12.32 -17.42 13.01
CA PRO A 153 -12.48 -17.31 11.55
C PRO A 153 -13.26 -16.06 11.14
N TRP A 154 -14.26 -15.63 11.92
CA TRP A 154 -14.99 -14.40 11.69
C TRP A 154 -14.08 -13.16 11.78
N GLN A 155 -13.28 -13.06 12.84
CA GLN A 155 -12.31 -11.97 12.98
C GLN A 155 -11.30 -11.96 11.84
N ASN A 156 -10.83 -13.13 11.38
CA ASN A 156 -9.96 -13.20 10.20
C ASN A 156 -10.60 -12.60 8.95
N ALA A 157 -11.92 -12.78 8.76
CA ALA A 157 -12.63 -12.28 7.58
C ALA A 157 -12.96 -10.77 7.64
N VAL A 158 -13.02 -10.18 8.85
CA VAL A 158 -13.42 -8.78 9.05
C VAL A 158 -12.31 -7.88 9.58
N LEU A 159 -11.12 -8.43 9.82
CA LEU A 159 -9.91 -7.73 10.29
C LEU A 159 -8.70 -8.07 9.43
N PRO A 160 -7.75 -7.13 9.34
CA PRO A 160 -7.84 -5.71 9.71
C PRO A 160 -8.54 -4.90 8.63
N ALA A 161 -8.80 -3.62 8.91
CA ALA A 161 -9.29 -2.70 7.90
C ALA A 161 -8.32 -2.53 6.72
N GLU A 162 -8.86 -2.26 5.53
CA GLU A 162 -8.13 -1.55 4.50
C GLU A 162 -8.02 -0.09 4.90
N GLU A 163 -6.83 0.46 4.90
CA GLU A 163 -6.56 1.75 5.52
C GLU A 163 -6.47 2.86 4.48
N PHE A 164 -7.44 3.79 4.44
CA PHE A 164 -7.33 5.01 3.66
C PHE A 164 -6.54 6.06 4.46
N MET A 165 -5.44 6.51 3.89
CA MET A 165 -4.42 7.30 4.58
C MET A 165 -4.16 8.61 3.85
N GLU A 166 -4.06 9.71 4.60
CA GLU A 166 -3.34 10.90 4.19
C GLU A 166 -1.88 10.77 4.63
N ILE A 167 -0.94 10.92 3.71
CA ILE A 167 0.46 10.52 3.88
C ILE A 167 1.36 11.74 3.81
N ALA A 168 2.08 11.99 4.89
CA ALA A 168 3.09 13.04 4.98
C ALA A 168 4.51 12.47 5.07
N LEU A 169 5.49 13.33 4.85
CA LEU A 169 6.90 12.97 4.99
C LEU A 169 7.19 12.44 6.41
N HIS A 170 7.88 11.31 6.49
CA HIS A 170 8.25 10.57 7.70
C HIS A 170 7.10 9.90 8.45
N ASP A 171 5.91 9.81 7.88
CA ASP A 171 4.82 9.02 8.47
C ASP A 171 5.19 7.53 8.58
N ASN A 172 4.70 6.90 9.66
CA ASN A 172 4.83 5.47 9.88
C ASN A 172 3.47 4.88 10.25
N PHE A 173 3.00 3.93 9.42
CA PHE A 173 1.70 3.29 9.53
C PHE A 173 1.73 1.89 10.18
N ALA A 174 2.86 1.56 10.81
CA ALA A 174 3.01 0.47 11.75
C ALA A 174 3.23 -0.94 11.20
N TRP A 175 2.96 -1.25 9.93
CA TRP A 175 3.30 -2.59 9.44
C TRP A 175 4.80 -2.87 9.65
N PRO A 176 5.17 -4.05 10.10
CA PRO A 176 4.35 -5.25 10.39
C PRO A 176 3.89 -5.35 11.85
N TYR A 177 4.25 -4.40 12.71
CA TYR A 177 4.14 -4.50 14.16
C TYR A 177 2.72 -4.35 14.69
N SER A 178 1.85 -3.68 13.92
CA SER A 178 0.45 -3.49 14.28
C SER A 178 -0.47 -3.47 13.06
N TYR A 179 -1.76 -3.61 13.33
CA TYR A 179 -2.84 -3.47 12.36
C TYR A 179 -3.94 -2.57 12.93
N TYR A 180 -4.82 -2.05 12.06
CA TYR A 180 -5.93 -1.20 12.48
C TYR A 180 -7.22 -2.02 12.62
N ASP A 181 -7.83 -1.99 13.83
CA ASP A 181 -9.12 -2.62 14.13
C ASP A 181 -10.23 -1.57 13.99
N PRO A 182 -11.09 -1.65 12.96
CA PRO A 182 -12.14 -0.66 12.71
C PRO A 182 -13.28 -0.71 13.73
N PHE A 183 -13.49 -1.85 14.40
CA PHE A 183 -14.53 -2.00 15.43
C PHE A 183 -14.12 -1.34 16.74
N LYS A 184 -12.83 -1.38 17.05
CA LYS A 184 -12.25 -0.72 18.23
C LYS A 184 -11.82 0.72 17.94
N ASN A 185 -11.71 1.07 16.66
CA ASN A 185 -11.16 2.34 16.19
C ASN A 185 -9.73 2.59 16.73
N LYS A 186 -8.88 1.54 16.71
CA LYS A 186 -7.55 1.52 17.32
C LYS A 186 -6.55 0.68 16.55
N ARG A 187 -5.26 1.01 16.73
CA ARG A 187 -4.18 0.13 16.31
C ARG A 187 -3.92 -0.93 17.37
N MET A 188 -3.98 -2.18 16.93
CA MET A 188 -3.72 -3.36 17.74
C MET A 188 -2.35 -3.93 17.44
N GLN A 189 -1.65 -4.43 18.45
CA GLN A 189 -0.38 -5.12 18.26
C GLN A 189 -0.61 -6.42 17.47
N ALA A 190 0.21 -6.67 16.46
CA ALA A 190 0.11 -7.87 15.65
C ALA A 190 0.54 -9.13 16.46
N PRO A 191 -0.13 -10.29 16.26
CA PRO A 191 0.15 -11.48 17.06
C PRO A 191 1.60 -11.98 16.94
N GLU A 192 2.21 -11.84 15.76
CA GLU A 192 3.62 -12.21 15.53
C GLU A 192 4.60 -11.40 16.39
N TYR A 193 4.14 -10.30 16.96
CA TYR A 193 4.90 -9.39 17.81
C TYR A 193 4.37 -9.33 19.25
N GLY A 194 3.60 -10.34 19.65
CA GLY A 194 3.08 -10.50 21.02
C GLY A 194 1.74 -9.80 21.26
N GLY A 195 0.98 -9.51 20.22
CA GLY A 195 -0.42 -9.12 20.31
C GLY A 195 -1.29 -10.31 20.69
N ASP A 196 -2.44 -10.03 21.30
CA ASP A 196 -3.42 -11.00 21.83
C ASP A 196 -4.86 -10.63 21.44
N GLY A 197 -5.02 -9.72 20.47
CA GLY A 197 -6.32 -9.18 20.10
C GLY A 197 -6.86 -8.11 21.04
N VAL A 198 -6.20 -7.84 22.18
CA VAL A 198 -6.59 -6.81 23.16
C VAL A 198 -5.55 -5.71 23.28
N LYS A 199 -4.29 -6.06 23.15
CA LYS A 199 -3.16 -5.15 23.34
C LYS A 199 -3.10 -4.09 22.22
N GLU A 200 -3.15 -2.82 22.62
CA GLU A 200 -3.14 -1.67 21.74
C GLU A 200 -1.72 -1.12 21.50
N THR A 201 -1.57 -0.44 20.37
CA THR A 201 -0.40 0.42 20.11
C THR A 201 -0.87 1.82 19.75
N GLN A 202 -0.23 2.87 20.33
CA GLN A 202 -0.57 4.28 20.03
C GLN A 202 0.58 5.02 19.34
N LYS A 203 1.64 4.30 19.01
CA LYS A 203 2.91 4.85 18.54
C LYS A 203 2.88 5.32 17.08
N TYR A 204 1.87 4.90 16.32
CA TYR A 204 1.83 4.99 14.87
C TYR A 204 0.64 5.79 14.37
N LYS A 205 0.73 6.31 13.13
CA LYS A 205 -0.35 7.07 12.52
C LYS A 205 -1.57 6.20 12.21
N ASN A 206 -2.76 6.70 12.54
CA ASN A 206 -4.02 6.04 12.20
C ASN A 206 -4.45 6.38 10.77
N PRO A 207 -5.28 5.54 10.12
CA PRO A 207 -5.95 5.91 8.89
C PRO A 207 -6.96 7.04 9.14
N ILE A 208 -7.29 7.78 8.09
CA ILE A 208 -8.38 8.77 8.10
C ILE A 208 -9.74 8.12 7.92
N LEU A 209 -9.77 6.95 7.25
CA LEU A 209 -10.96 6.13 7.07
C LEU A 209 -10.54 4.66 7.03
N ALA A 210 -11.31 3.82 7.71
CA ALA A 210 -11.17 2.37 7.68
C ALA A 210 -12.23 1.77 6.76
N LEU A 211 -11.81 1.12 5.69
CA LEU A 211 -12.70 0.35 4.82
C LEU A 211 -12.79 -1.10 5.31
N PRO A 212 -13.84 -1.84 4.94
CA PRO A 212 -13.95 -3.25 5.30
C PRO A 212 -12.73 -4.06 4.90
N ALA A 213 -12.39 -5.06 5.73
CA ALA A 213 -11.26 -5.93 5.52
C ALA A 213 -11.34 -6.68 4.19
N HIS A 214 -10.19 -6.90 3.56
CA HIS A 214 -10.01 -7.71 2.36
C HIS A 214 -10.81 -7.23 1.13
N TRP A 215 -11.16 -5.94 1.08
CA TRP A 215 -11.78 -5.35 -0.10
C TRP A 215 -10.76 -5.01 -1.20
N ALA A 216 -9.48 -5.07 -0.89
CA ALA A 216 -8.35 -4.90 -1.81
C ALA A 216 -8.49 -3.68 -2.73
N PRO A 217 -8.29 -2.47 -2.23
CA PRO A 217 -8.37 -1.24 -3.01
C PRO A 217 -7.25 -1.14 -4.05
N ASN A 218 -7.62 -1.08 -5.33
CA ASN A 218 -6.67 -1.14 -6.45
C ASN A 218 -6.48 0.20 -7.19
N ASP A 219 -7.40 1.15 -7.00
CA ASP A 219 -7.22 2.49 -7.57
C ASP A 219 -7.91 3.56 -6.71
N LEU A 220 -7.40 4.78 -6.81
CA LEU A 220 -7.89 5.97 -6.11
C LEU A 220 -7.88 7.16 -7.06
N LEU A 221 -9.04 7.79 -7.23
CA LEU A 221 -9.21 9.00 -8.02
C LEU A 221 -9.91 10.10 -7.22
N PHE A 222 -9.29 11.26 -7.12
CA PHE A 222 -9.98 12.48 -6.65
C PHE A 222 -10.73 13.13 -7.82
N TYR A 223 -12.05 13.23 -7.68
CA TYR A 223 -12.90 13.74 -8.75
C TYR A 223 -12.87 15.27 -8.80
N THR A 224 -12.40 15.80 -9.92
CA THR A 224 -12.32 17.24 -10.20
C THR A 224 -13.16 17.66 -11.41
N GLY A 225 -13.89 16.72 -12.01
CA GLY A 225 -14.76 16.97 -13.16
C GLY A 225 -16.08 17.65 -12.80
N ASP A 226 -16.88 17.90 -13.80
CA ASP A 226 -18.20 18.56 -13.72
C ASP A 226 -19.34 17.70 -14.27
N GLN A 227 -19.04 16.47 -14.74
CA GLN A 227 -20.03 15.55 -15.30
C GLN A 227 -20.95 14.93 -14.25
N PHE A 228 -20.41 14.61 -13.05
CA PHE A 228 -21.20 14.06 -11.95
C PHE A 228 -21.80 15.16 -11.08
N PRO A 229 -22.93 14.87 -10.37
CA PRO A 229 -23.55 15.82 -9.46
C PRO A 229 -22.59 16.43 -8.45
N GLU A 230 -22.87 17.66 -7.99
CA GLU A 230 -22.03 18.45 -7.09
C GLU A 230 -21.56 17.71 -5.85
N ARG A 231 -22.38 16.79 -5.31
CA ARG A 231 -22.01 15.96 -4.14
C ARG A 231 -20.78 15.08 -4.34
N TYR A 232 -20.34 14.83 -5.60
CA TYR A 232 -19.15 14.04 -5.92
C TYR A 232 -17.91 14.88 -6.12
N LYS A 233 -18.07 16.20 -6.28
CA LYS A 233 -16.94 17.10 -6.46
C LYS A 233 -16.02 17.05 -5.24
N ASN A 234 -14.71 16.98 -5.52
CA ASN A 234 -13.67 16.90 -4.51
C ASN A 234 -13.72 15.64 -3.65
N GLY A 235 -14.62 14.70 -3.96
CA GLY A 235 -14.68 13.39 -3.35
C GLY A 235 -13.62 12.44 -3.94
N ALA A 236 -13.42 11.31 -3.26
CA ALA A 236 -12.56 10.24 -3.71
C ALA A 236 -13.39 9.05 -4.22
N PHE A 237 -13.06 8.56 -5.41
CA PHE A 237 -13.53 7.27 -5.93
C PHE A 237 -12.46 6.22 -5.67
N VAL A 238 -12.87 5.07 -5.13
CA VAL A 238 -11.99 3.94 -4.85
C VAL A 238 -12.51 2.73 -5.62
N ALA A 239 -11.63 2.10 -6.42
CA ALA A 239 -11.92 0.83 -7.06
C ALA A 239 -11.48 -0.31 -6.15
N LEU A 240 -12.37 -1.26 -5.90
CA LEU A 240 -12.17 -2.40 -5.01
C LEU A 240 -12.17 -3.70 -5.81
N HIS A 241 -11.25 -4.61 -5.50
CA HIS A 241 -11.13 -5.90 -6.18
C HIS A 241 -11.85 -7.04 -5.44
N GLY A 242 -11.87 -6.98 -4.10
CA GLY A 242 -12.30 -8.08 -3.24
C GLY A 242 -11.22 -9.15 -3.04
N SER A 243 -11.46 -10.09 -2.14
CA SER A 243 -10.51 -11.16 -1.83
C SER A 243 -11.20 -12.38 -1.26
N THR A 244 -10.72 -13.58 -1.61
CA THR A 244 -11.14 -14.87 -1.03
C THR A 244 -10.84 -14.97 0.47
N ASN A 245 -9.94 -14.14 1.01
CA ASN A 245 -9.64 -14.10 2.45
C ASN A 245 -10.83 -13.63 3.28
N ARG A 246 -11.87 -13.08 2.65
CA ARG A 246 -13.12 -12.73 3.29
C ARG A 246 -14.10 -13.91 3.42
N ALA A 247 -13.86 -15.02 2.74
CA ALA A 247 -14.73 -16.21 2.82
C ALA A 247 -14.87 -16.72 4.27
N PRO A 248 -16.06 -17.22 4.69
CA PRO A 248 -17.27 -17.47 3.88
C PRO A 248 -18.21 -16.25 3.72
N TYR A 249 -17.81 -15.07 4.13
CA TYR A 249 -18.63 -13.86 4.05
C TYR A 249 -18.63 -13.27 2.64
N PRO A 250 -19.64 -12.45 2.29
CA PRO A 250 -19.72 -11.83 0.98
C PRO A 250 -18.45 -11.04 0.64
N GLN A 251 -18.03 -11.16 -0.61
CA GLN A 251 -17.01 -10.27 -1.18
C GLN A 251 -17.52 -8.83 -1.23
N ALA A 252 -16.64 -7.89 -1.47
CA ALA A 252 -17.03 -6.49 -1.62
C ALA A 252 -17.88 -6.27 -2.87
#